data_a212856f2c72c33d59c4557fa0bd13f9
#
_entry.id   a212856f2c72c33d59c4557fa0bd13f9
#
_cell.length_a   1.000
_cell.length_b   1.000
_cell.length_c   1.000
_cell.angle_alpha   90.00
_cell.angle_beta   90.00
_cell.angle_gamma   90.00
#
_symmetry.space_group_name_H-M   'P 1'
#
loop_
_entity.id
_entity.type
_entity.pdbx_description
1 polymer ?
#
loop_
_entity_poly.entity_id
_entity_poly.type
_entity_poly.pdbx_seq_one_letter_code
_entity_poly.pdbx_strand_id
1 'polypeptide(L)'
;MKHMTETVSSVLGTPEEWTNPLRDPRDLRLPRIAGPCSIVIFGVTGDLSRKKLLPAIYDLANRGLLPPSFGLTGFARRDWTEDHFKDFVKENVQAHCRTPFKEATWTQLADGIRFVQGTFDDPKAFERLSNTVAELDRDRGTRGNHAFYMSVPPRAFPQVSRQLADCGLAKSSEGAWRRVIIEKPFGHDLASAKELDRVVSEVFDPSSVFRIDHYLGKETVQNILALRFANAMYEPIWNNNYVDHVQITHAEDIGVAGRAGYYDGIGAARDIIQNHLLQLMALTAMEEPVSFSAADLTAEKTKVLSAVRLPKDLAAHTARGQYAAGWQGSHEVVGYLDEKGINPASTTETYAAIRLDVDTRRWAGVPFYLRTGKRLGKRVTEIAVVFKRAPHLPFESTATKELGKNAIVIRVQPDEGVTMRFGAKVPGGTSMEVRDVSMDFGYGRSFTESSPEAYERLILDVLLGDPPLFPTTREVELSWQILDPIEEFWSTLGQPQPYRSGTWGPQEAVEMLARDGHRWRLP
;
A
#
# COMPACT_ATOMS: atom_id res chain seq x y z
N MET A 1 45.23 9.98 18.85
CA MET A 1 43.93 10.66 19.07
C MET A 1 43.73 11.96 18.27
N LYS A 2 44.75 12.71 17.88
CA LYS A 2 44.58 13.92 17.03
C LYS A 2 44.30 13.65 15.55
N HIS A 3 44.70 12.52 14.99
CA HIS A 3 44.47 12.20 13.57
C HIS A 3 43.08 11.61 13.24
N MET A 4 42.33 11.13 14.25
CA MET A 4 40.96 10.63 14.02
C MET A 4 39.89 11.73 14.02
N THR A 5 40.17 12.89 14.61
CA THR A 5 39.24 14.02 14.67
C THR A 5 39.21 14.86 13.38
N GLU A 6 40.32 14.90 12.63
CA GLU A 6 40.35 15.66 11.34
C GLU A 6 39.67 14.95 10.19
N THR A 7 39.62 13.61 10.19
CA THR A 7 39.00 12.83 9.11
C THR A 7 37.45 12.83 9.20
N VAL A 8 36.88 12.98 10.38
CA VAL A 8 35.42 13.05 10.59
C VAL A 8 34.84 14.41 10.22
N SER A 9 35.64 15.50 10.41
CA SER A 9 35.20 16.86 10.09
C SER A 9 35.11 17.16 8.59
N SER A 10 35.89 16.48 7.76
CA SER A 10 35.88 16.68 6.30
C SER A 10 34.74 15.97 5.56
N VAL A 11 34.09 15.00 6.22
CA VAL A 11 32.96 14.23 5.63
C VAL A 11 31.61 14.86 5.99
N LEU A 12 31.55 15.69 7.03
CA LEU A 12 30.29 16.16 7.60
C LEU A 12 29.98 17.65 7.32
N GLY A 13 30.71 18.36 6.49
CA GLY A 13 30.51 19.81 6.25
C GLY A 13 30.81 20.67 7.48
N THR A 14 30.89 21.97 7.33
CA THR A 14 31.14 22.89 8.44
C THR A 14 29.85 23.10 9.26
N PRO A 15 29.92 23.27 10.60
CA PRO A 15 28.76 23.49 11.45
C PRO A 15 27.85 24.67 11.08
N GLU A 16 28.32 25.59 10.28
CA GLU A 16 27.56 26.77 9.82
C GLU A 16 26.53 26.46 8.74
N GLU A 17 26.62 25.30 8.05
CA GLU A 17 25.63 24.86 7.05
C GLU A 17 24.41 24.15 7.64
N TRP A 18 24.39 23.89 8.96
CA TRP A 18 23.40 23.00 9.60
C TRP A 18 22.43 23.75 10.51
N THR A 19 21.65 24.63 9.96
CA THR A 19 20.68 25.41 10.75
C THR A 19 19.49 24.58 11.25
N ASN A 20 19.10 23.51 10.57
CA ASN A 20 18.06 22.57 11.03
C ASN A 20 18.17 21.21 10.30
N PRO A 21 18.60 20.13 10.98
CA PRO A 21 18.76 18.81 10.36
C PRO A 21 17.44 18.24 9.79
N LEU A 22 16.27 18.62 10.32
CA LEU A 22 14.97 18.21 9.78
C LEU A 22 14.62 18.86 8.44
N ARG A 23 15.42 19.83 7.98
CA ARG A 23 15.27 20.50 6.68
C ARG A 23 16.39 20.18 5.70
N ASP A 24 17.42 19.45 6.12
CA ASP A 24 18.48 19.03 5.20
C ASP A 24 17.97 17.85 4.35
N PRO A 25 17.83 18.03 3.02
CA PRO A 25 17.36 16.96 2.14
C PRO A 25 18.36 15.79 2.04
N ARG A 26 19.60 15.95 2.50
CA ARG A 26 20.63 14.90 2.52
C ARG A 26 20.60 14.07 3.80
N ASP A 27 20.03 14.59 4.89
CA ASP A 27 19.91 13.85 6.16
C ASP A 27 18.59 13.08 6.24
N LEU A 28 18.64 11.81 5.84
CA LEU A 28 17.50 10.89 5.86
C LEU A 28 17.30 10.16 7.19
N ARG A 29 18.11 10.45 8.21
CA ARG A 29 17.99 9.81 9.54
C ARG A 29 16.76 10.28 10.31
N LEU A 30 16.30 11.49 10.03
CA LEU A 30 15.13 12.10 10.67
C LEU A 30 14.07 12.43 9.63
N PRO A 31 12.76 12.35 9.99
CA PRO A 31 11.69 12.80 9.14
C PRO A 31 11.84 14.28 8.81
N ARG A 32 11.71 14.64 7.53
CA ARG A 32 11.77 16.03 7.10
C ARG A 32 10.45 16.75 7.45
N ILE A 33 10.54 18.02 7.80
CA ILE A 33 9.36 18.88 8.01
C ILE A 33 8.88 19.41 6.66
N ALA A 34 7.56 19.34 6.42
CA ALA A 34 6.96 19.95 5.23
C ALA A 34 7.17 21.48 5.23
N GLY A 35 7.43 22.04 4.05
CA GLY A 35 7.46 23.49 3.85
C GLY A 35 6.09 24.12 3.93
N PRO A 36 5.99 25.48 3.89
CA PRO A 36 4.71 26.18 3.83
C PRO A 36 3.82 25.64 2.70
N CYS A 37 2.59 25.21 3.05
CA CYS A 37 1.69 24.58 2.10
C CYS A 37 0.26 24.46 2.63
N SER A 38 -0.67 24.10 1.75
CA SER A 38 -2.02 23.67 2.13
C SER A 38 -2.44 22.39 1.41
N ILE A 39 -3.44 21.72 1.95
CA ILE A 39 -4.11 20.57 1.34
C ILE A 39 -5.60 20.85 1.20
N VAL A 40 -6.13 20.59 0.02
CA VAL A 40 -7.58 20.61 -0.27
C VAL A 40 -8.05 19.16 -0.37
N ILE A 41 -9.05 18.76 0.40
CA ILE A 41 -9.61 17.42 0.38
C ILE A 41 -11.00 17.46 -0.25
N PHE A 42 -11.13 16.94 -1.48
CA PHE A 42 -12.43 16.72 -2.12
C PHE A 42 -13.09 15.47 -1.52
N GLY A 43 -14.38 15.59 -1.17
CA GLY A 43 -15.10 14.52 -0.50
C GLY A 43 -14.71 14.34 0.97
N VAL A 44 -14.36 15.44 1.64
CA VAL A 44 -13.83 15.45 3.02
C VAL A 44 -14.76 14.81 4.06
N THR A 45 -16.07 14.69 3.77
CA THR A 45 -17.06 14.04 4.65
C THR A 45 -17.14 12.52 4.48
N GLY A 46 -16.35 11.94 3.57
CA GLY A 46 -16.29 10.50 3.31
C GLY A 46 -15.56 9.71 4.41
N ASP A 47 -15.76 8.40 4.41
CA ASP A 47 -15.16 7.49 5.42
C ASP A 47 -13.63 7.51 5.44
N LEU A 48 -12.98 7.59 4.26
CA LEU A 48 -11.53 7.68 4.18
C LEU A 48 -11.02 8.94 4.87
N SER A 49 -11.64 10.08 4.56
CA SER A 49 -11.25 11.36 5.16
C SER A 49 -11.43 11.33 6.68
N ARG A 50 -12.59 10.86 7.16
CA ARG A 50 -12.91 10.79 8.58
C ARG A 50 -11.98 9.90 9.38
N LYS A 51 -11.72 8.68 8.87
CA LYS A 51 -11.04 7.62 9.64
C LYS A 51 -9.53 7.60 9.41
N LYS A 52 -9.04 8.26 8.36
CA LYS A 52 -7.64 8.18 7.94
C LYS A 52 -7.01 9.54 7.68
N LEU A 53 -7.53 10.35 6.75
CA LEU A 53 -6.83 11.55 6.31
C LEU A 53 -6.79 12.65 7.37
N LEU A 54 -7.93 12.98 7.98
CA LEU A 54 -8.01 14.01 9.02
C LEU A 54 -7.20 13.63 10.26
N PRO A 55 -7.29 12.39 10.79
CA PRO A 55 -6.43 11.93 11.86
C PRO A 55 -4.95 11.95 11.50
N ALA A 56 -4.55 11.51 10.30
CA ALA A 56 -3.16 11.51 9.86
C ALA A 56 -2.56 12.93 9.78
N ILE A 57 -3.34 13.90 9.28
CA ILE A 57 -2.93 15.32 9.27
C ILE A 57 -2.71 15.83 10.69
N TYR A 58 -3.60 15.49 11.63
CA TYR A 58 -3.44 15.86 13.01
C TYR A 58 -2.19 15.21 13.64
N ASP A 59 -1.99 13.92 13.41
CA ASP A 59 -0.82 13.18 13.94
C ASP A 59 0.49 13.77 13.40
N LEU A 60 0.54 14.14 12.12
CA LEU A 60 1.68 14.87 11.54
C LEU A 60 1.90 16.24 12.22
N ALA A 61 0.83 17.00 12.47
CA ALA A 61 0.93 18.27 13.20
C ALA A 61 1.43 18.07 14.63
N ASN A 62 0.90 17.07 15.34
CA ASN A 62 1.28 16.76 16.72
C ASN A 62 2.71 16.25 16.85
N ARG A 63 3.26 15.65 15.79
CA ARG A 63 4.68 15.25 15.68
C ARG A 63 5.60 16.41 15.25
N GLY A 64 5.05 17.60 14.94
CA GLY A 64 5.82 18.76 14.47
C GLY A 64 6.32 18.63 13.04
N LEU A 65 5.71 17.79 12.21
CA LEU A 65 6.11 17.53 10.82
C LEU A 65 5.38 18.42 9.80
N LEU A 66 4.34 19.14 10.23
CA LEU A 66 3.67 20.17 9.44
C LEU A 66 4.16 21.56 9.82
N PRO A 67 4.23 22.51 8.87
CA PRO A 67 4.63 23.88 9.17
C PRO A 67 3.53 24.63 9.95
N PRO A 68 3.86 25.64 10.74
CA PRO A 68 2.87 26.50 11.39
C PRO A 68 1.90 27.17 10.39
N SER A 69 2.37 27.39 9.15
CA SER A 69 1.61 27.95 8.04
C SER A 69 0.73 26.93 7.30
N PHE A 70 0.60 25.70 7.82
CA PHE A 70 -0.21 24.69 7.15
C PHE A 70 -1.69 25.08 7.09
N GLY A 71 -2.32 24.88 5.91
CA GLY A 71 -3.73 25.06 5.68
C GLY A 71 -4.44 23.76 5.29
N LEU A 72 -5.68 23.58 5.76
CA LEU A 72 -6.55 22.46 5.39
C LEU A 72 -7.88 22.99 4.89
N THR A 73 -8.22 22.71 3.64
CA THR A 73 -9.54 23.08 3.08
C THR A 73 -10.36 21.81 2.80
N GLY A 74 -11.53 21.71 3.41
CA GLY A 74 -12.52 20.69 3.09
C GLY A 74 -13.44 21.14 1.98
N PHE A 75 -13.67 20.27 0.96
CA PHE A 75 -14.67 20.51 -0.10
C PHE A 75 -15.73 19.39 -0.07
N ALA A 76 -17.00 19.78 0.14
CA ALA A 76 -18.12 18.83 0.17
C ALA A 76 -19.46 19.50 -0.11
N ARG A 77 -20.48 18.68 -0.40
CA ARG A 77 -21.85 19.14 -0.69
C ARG A 77 -22.67 19.60 0.53
N ARG A 78 -22.14 19.38 1.74
CA ARG A 78 -22.85 19.70 2.99
C ARG A 78 -23.02 21.20 3.14
N ASP A 79 -24.19 21.60 3.57
CA ASP A 79 -24.48 22.99 3.93
C ASP A 79 -23.99 23.24 5.37
N TRP A 80 -22.69 23.42 5.49
CA TRP A 80 -22.00 23.62 6.76
C TRP A 80 -21.30 24.97 6.81
N THR A 81 -21.30 25.57 8.00
CA THR A 81 -20.39 26.66 8.32
C THR A 81 -18.96 26.13 8.52
N GLU A 82 -17.99 27.02 8.50
CA GLU A 82 -16.59 26.67 8.81
C GLU A 82 -16.45 26.13 10.23
N ASP A 83 -17.17 26.69 11.20
CA ASP A 83 -17.15 26.22 12.60
C ASP A 83 -17.71 24.81 12.71
N HIS A 84 -18.82 24.50 12.05
CA HIS A 84 -19.36 23.15 12.00
C HIS A 84 -18.38 22.17 11.39
N PHE A 85 -17.65 22.58 10.35
CA PHE A 85 -16.62 21.73 9.75
C PHE A 85 -15.43 21.54 10.69
N LYS A 86 -14.99 22.57 11.43
CA LYS A 86 -13.96 22.45 12.46
C LYS A 86 -14.35 21.48 13.55
N ASP A 87 -15.58 21.53 14.04
CA ASP A 87 -16.11 20.59 15.03
C ASP A 87 -16.11 19.17 14.48
N PHE A 88 -16.58 18.97 13.25
CA PHE A 88 -16.54 17.67 12.57
C PHE A 88 -15.12 17.14 12.45
N VAL A 89 -14.13 17.95 12.09
CA VAL A 89 -12.73 17.54 12.04
C VAL A 89 -12.23 17.15 13.43
N LYS A 90 -12.51 17.96 14.46
CA LYS A 90 -12.10 17.71 15.85
C LYS A 90 -12.62 16.37 16.36
N GLU A 91 -13.91 16.10 16.17
CA GLU A 91 -14.54 14.84 16.58
C GLU A 91 -13.87 13.62 15.94
N ASN A 92 -13.64 13.69 14.62
CA ASN A 92 -13.00 12.56 13.92
C ASN A 92 -11.52 12.39 14.25
N VAL A 93 -10.80 13.47 14.50
CA VAL A 93 -9.42 13.44 15.01
C VAL A 93 -9.40 12.79 16.39
N GLN A 94 -10.22 13.24 17.33
CA GLN A 94 -10.29 12.67 18.67
C GLN A 94 -10.66 11.18 18.69
N ALA A 95 -11.51 10.75 17.75
CA ALA A 95 -11.95 9.37 17.64
C ALA A 95 -10.88 8.44 17.02
N HIS A 96 -9.97 8.95 16.19
CA HIS A 96 -9.14 8.11 15.32
C HIS A 96 -7.65 8.46 15.28
N CYS A 97 -7.19 9.55 15.93
CA CYS A 97 -5.75 9.87 15.98
C CYS A 97 -4.99 8.80 16.77
N ARG A 98 -3.74 8.60 16.43
CA ARG A 98 -2.85 7.60 17.06
C ARG A 98 -1.95 8.22 18.12
N THR A 99 -1.72 9.53 18.04
CA THR A 99 -1.00 10.28 19.06
C THR A 99 -2.00 10.83 20.09
N PRO A 100 -1.57 11.05 21.35
CA PRO A 100 -2.43 11.70 22.36
C PRO A 100 -2.95 13.06 21.86
N PHE A 101 -4.25 13.29 21.98
CA PHE A 101 -4.85 14.55 21.58
C PHE A 101 -4.36 15.69 22.49
N LYS A 102 -3.88 16.78 21.87
CA LYS A 102 -3.41 18.00 22.56
C LYS A 102 -4.18 19.21 22.05
N GLU A 103 -4.82 19.93 22.96
CA GLU A 103 -5.61 21.11 22.61
C GLU A 103 -4.77 22.22 21.94
N ALA A 104 -3.52 22.41 22.36
CA ALA A 104 -2.62 23.39 21.76
C ALA A 104 -2.32 23.08 20.28
N THR A 105 -2.06 21.81 19.94
CA THR A 105 -1.85 21.37 18.55
C THR A 105 -3.13 21.56 17.74
N TRP A 106 -4.28 21.20 18.32
CA TRP A 106 -5.57 21.40 17.68
C TRP A 106 -5.84 22.86 17.37
N THR A 107 -5.68 23.77 18.35
CA THR A 107 -5.92 25.21 18.18
C THR A 107 -5.08 25.77 17.03
N GLN A 108 -3.80 25.40 16.95
CA GLN A 108 -2.91 25.84 15.88
C GLN A 108 -3.34 25.30 14.51
N LEU A 109 -3.77 24.04 14.44
CA LEU A 109 -4.26 23.42 13.19
C LEU A 109 -5.61 24.02 12.77
N ALA A 110 -6.52 24.19 13.72
CA ALA A 110 -7.87 24.69 13.49
C ALA A 110 -7.93 26.11 12.90
N ASP A 111 -6.93 26.94 13.23
CA ASP A 111 -6.76 28.28 12.68
C ASP A 111 -6.54 28.29 11.16
N GLY A 112 -5.93 27.21 10.61
CA GLY A 112 -5.71 26.98 9.18
C GLY A 112 -6.83 26.18 8.49
N ILE A 113 -7.92 25.80 9.18
CA ILE A 113 -9.02 25.02 8.58
C ILE A 113 -10.01 25.94 7.90
N ARG A 114 -10.40 25.58 6.67
CA ARG A 114 -11.43 26.26 5.86
C ARG A 114 -12.39 25.22 5.27
N PHE A 115 -13.58 25.67 4.92
CA PHE A 115 -14.59 24.82 4.29
C PHE A 115 -15.22 25.51 3.08
N VAL A 116 -15.32 24.75 1.98
CA VAL A 116 -16.01 25.19 0.77
C VAL A 116 -17.15 24.23 0.47
N GLN A 117 -18.37 24.75 0.54
CA GLN A 117 -19.55 24.03 0.10
C GLN A 117 -19.63 24.01 -1.42
N GLY A 118 -19.85 22.83 -2.02
CA GLY A 118 -20.09 22.73 -3.46
C GLY A 118 -20.21 21.31 -3.97
N THR A 119 -20.71 21.21 -5.18
CA THR A 119 -20.71 19.99 -6.00
C THR A 119 -19.59 20.07 -7.03
N PHE A 120 -19.21 18.93 -7.61
CA PHE A 120 -18.09 18.89 -8.56
C PHE A 120 -18.42 19.49 -9.93
N ASP A 121 -19.69 19.79 -10.18
CA ASP A 121 -20.23 20.43 -11.38
C ASP A 121 -20.57 21.92 -11.19
N ASP A 122 -20.29 22.51 -10.02
CA ASP A 122 -20.55 23.92 -9.73
C ASP A 122 -19.28 24.77 -9.92
N PRO A 123 -19.12 25.51 -11.05
CA PRO A 123 -17.97 26.38 -11.27
C PRO A 123 -17.83 27.46 -10.19
N LYS A 124 -18.94 27.96 -9.64
CA LYS A 124 -18.91 28.97 -8.57
C LYS A 124 -18.32 28.43 -7.27
N ALA A 125 -18.51 27.14 -6.99
CA ALA A 125 -17.85 26.53 -5.84
C ALA A 125 -16.33 26.46 -6.04
N PHE A 126 -15.86 26.25 -7.26
CA PHE A 126 -14.43 26.27 -7.57
C PHE A 126 -13.84 27.68 -7.58
N GLU A 127 -14.60 28.70 -7.96
CA GLU A 127 -14.21 30.10 -7.76
C GLU A 127 -14.07 30.42 -6.27
N ARG A 128 -15.04 29.99 -5.42
CA ARG A 128 -14.92 30.13 -3.97
C ARG A 128 -13.71 29.39 -3.43
N LEU A 129 -13.43 28.17 -3.92
CA LEU A 129 -12.24 27.41 -3.54
C LEU A 129 -10.96 28.17 -3.91
N SER A 130 -10.89 28.75 -5.10
CA SER A 130 -9.73 29.54 -5.54
C SER A 130 -9.51 30.75 -4.63
N ASN A 131 -10.57 31.45 -4.25
CA ASN A 131 -10.51 32.57 -3.31
C ASN A 131 -10.05 32.11 -1.90
N THR A 132 -10.61 31.02 -1.39
CA THR A 132 -10.24 30.44 -0.09
C THR A 132 -8.76 30.03 -0.04
N VAL A 133 -8.26 29.42 -1.11
CA VAL A 133 -6.84 29.04 -1.22
C VAL A 133 -5.94 30.28 -1.26
N ALA A 134 -6.35 31.34 -2.01
CA ALA A 134 -5.65 32.62 -2.04
C ALA A 134 -5.68 33.35 -0.68
N GLU A 135 -6.74 33.21 0.10
CA GLU A 135 -6.79 33.70 1.50
C GLU A 135 -5.78 32.98 2.38
N LEU A 136 -5.70 31.65 2.30
CA LEU A 136 -4.68 30.88 3.03
C LEU A 136 -3.24 31.29 2.66
N ASP A 137 -3.00 31.62 1.37
CA ASP A 137 -1.70 32.14 0.94
C ASP A 137 -1.34 33.46 1.64
N ARG A 138 -2.30 34.38 1.77
CA ARG A 138 -2.09 35.67 2.45
C ARG A 138 -2.01 35.56 3.95
N ASP A 139 -2.98 34.84 4.55
CA ASP A 139 -3.20 34.84 6.00
C ASP A 139 -2.29 33.87 6.73
N ARG A 140 -1.98 32.72 6.09
CA ARG A 140 -1.14 31.66 6.66
C ARG A 140 0.25 31.60 6.04
N GLY A 141 0.46 32.21 4.89
CA GLY A 141 1.75 32.20 4.20
C GLY A 141 2.07 30.83 3.59
N THR A 142 1.09 30.16 2.96
CA THR A 142 1.27 28.85 2.31
C THR A 142 2.10 28.93 1.02
N ARG A 143 2.43 30.13 0.56
CA ARG A 143 3.33 30.45 -0.55
C ARG A 143 2.88 29.86 -1.90
N GLY A 144 1.59 29.72 -2.11
CA GLY A 144 1.07 29.13 -3.33
C GLY A 144 1.32 27.61 -3.47
N ASN A 145 1.71 26.91 -2.44
CA ASN A 145 1.96 25.47 -2.46
C ASN A 145 0.70 24.72 -2.03
N HIS A 146 0.08 24.00 -2.97
CA HIS A 146 -1.19 23.33 -2.69
C HIS A 146 -1.21 21.89 -3.19
N ALA A 147 -1.65 20.99 -2.32
CA ALA A 147 -1.99 19.60 -2.66
C ALA A 147 -3.50 19.43 -2.78
N PHE A 148 -3.96 18.72 -3.80
CA PHE A 148 -5.37 18.42 -4.06
C PHE A 148 -5.61 16.93 -3.87
N TYR A 149 -6.32 16.55 -2.82
CA TYR A 149 -6.59 15.16 -2.48
C TYR A 149 -7.96 14.74 -3.03
N MET A 150 -7.97 13.81 -3.99
CA MET A 150 -9.17 13.28 -4.64
C MET A 150 -9.78 12.12 -3.83
N SER A 151 -10.36 12.41 -2.65
CA SER A 151 -11.11 11.41 -1.86
C SER A 151 -12.56 11.28 -2.37
N VAL A 152 -12.68 11.01 -3.68
CA VAL A 152 -13.94 10.97 -4.42
C VAL A 152 -13.99 9.74 -5.33
N PRO A 153 -15.18 9.30 -5.78
CA PRO A 153 -15.27 8.21 -6.75
C PRO A 153 -14.48 8.51 -8.04
N PRO A 154 -13.83 7.53 -8.67
CA PRO A 154 -13.00 7.74 -9.86
C PRO A 154 -13.71 8.45 -11.01
N ARG A 155 -15.00 8.22 -11.18
CA ARG A 155 -15.84 8.92 -12.18
C ARG A 155 -15.88 10.43 -12.03
N ALA A 156 -15.54 10.96 -10.84
CA ALA A 156 -15.50 12.40 -10.59
C ALA A 156 -14.12 13.02 -10.88
N PHE A 157 -13.06 12.23 -11.03
CA PHE A 157 -11.70 12.75 -11.26
C PHE A 157 -11.60 13.65 -12.49
N PRO A 158 -12.14 13.28 -13.66
CA PRO A 158 -12.08 14.14 -14.84
C PRO A 158 -12.75 15.50 -14.62
N GLN A 159 -13.89 15.50 -13.95
CA GLN A 159 -14.66 16.72 -13.70
C GLN A 159 -13.95 17.64 -12.73
N VAL A 160 -13.48 17.12 -11.59
CA VAL A 160 -12.74 17.90 -10.59
C VAL A 160 -11.44 18.45 -11.19
N SER A 161 -10.71 17.66 -11.99
CA SER A 161 -9.48 18.10 -12.64
C SER A 161 -9.72 19.27 -13.61
N ARG A 162 -10.76 19.19 -14.45
CA ARG A 162 -11.14 20.30 -15.35
C ARG A 162 -11.52 21.55 -14.59
N GLN A 163 -12.34 21.44 -13.56
CA GLN A 163 -12.71 22.60 -12.73
C GLN A 163 -11.49 23.25 -12.06
N LEU A 164 -10.53 22.46 -11.59
CA LEU A 164 -9.28 22.99 -11.05
C LEU A 164 -8.46 23.73 -12.13
N ALA A 165 -8.46 23.24 -13.37
CA ALA A 165 -7.82 23.93 -14.49
C ALA A 165 -8.52 25.25 -14.82
N ASP A 166 -9.85 25.22 -14.92
CA ASP A 166 -10.68 26.37 -15.31
C ASP A 166 -10.61 27.52 -14.29
N CYS A 167 -10.50 27.20 -12.98
CA CYS A 167 -10.33 28.21 -11.93
C CYS A 167 -8.86 28.58 -11.63
N GLY A 168 -7.89 28.09 -12.43
CA GLY A 168 -6.48 28.44 -12.32
C GLY A 168 -5.70 27.74 -11.21
N LEU A 169 -6.32 26.78 -10.50
CA LEU A 169 -5.68 26.07 -9.39
C LEU A 169 -4.77 24.91 -9.82
N ALA A 170 -4.87 24.43 -11.06
CA ALA A 170 -4.04 23.34 -11.56
C ALA A 170 -2.59 23.76 -11.86
N LYS A 171 -2.33 25.03 -12.12
CA LYS A 171 -1.02 25.57 -12.43
C LYS A 171 -0.47 26.39 -11.28
N SER A 172 0.82 26.26 -10.99
CA SER A 172 1.52 27.05 -10.00
C SER A 172 2.16 28.29 -10.61
N SER A 173 2.34 29.33 -9.80
CA SER A 173 3.26 30.44 -10.09
C SER A 173 4.70 29.98 -9.94
N GLU A 174 5.64 30.78 -10.45
CA GLU A 174 7.08 30.49 -10.33
C GLU A 174 7.50 30.32 -8.86
N GLY A 175 8.24 29.24 -8.58
CA GLY A 175 8.68 28.89 -7.21
C GLY A 175 7.66 28.20 -6.32
N ALA A 176 6.40 28.04 -6.78
CA ALA A 176 5.37 27.28 -6.09
C ALA A 176 5.12 25.92 -6.74
N TRP A 177 4.40 25.04 -6.06
CA TRP A 177 4.04 23.73 -6.61
C TRP A 177 2.54 23.43 -6.47
N ARG A 178 2.07 22.61 -7.38
CA ARG A 178 0.74 21.97 -7.35
C ARG A 178 0.93 20.47 -7.39
N ARG A 179 0.23 19.73 -6.53
CA ARG A 179 0.27 18.27 -6.48
C ARG A 179 -1.14 17.73 -6.38
N VAL A 180 -1.41 16.67 -7.13
CA VAL A 180 -2.70 15.98 -7.08
C VAL A 180 -2.49 14.57 -6.53
N ILE A 181 -3.36 14.18 -5.60
CA ILE A 181 -3.32 12.88 -4.96
C ILE A 181 -4.55 12.11 -5.39
N ILE A 182 -4.32 10.93 -5.97
CA ILE A 182 -5.35 10.08 -6.54
C ILE A 182 -5.39 8.76 -5.78
N GLU A 183 -6.58 8.39 -5.29
CA GLU A 183 -6.85 7.11 -4.66
C GLU A 183 -7.16 6.01 -5.68
N LYS A 184 -6.91 4.76 -5.29
CA LYS A 184 -7.38 3.62 -6.06
C LYS A 184 -8.93 3.59 -6.12
N PRO A 185 -9.52 2.98 -7.16
CA PRO A 185 -8.89 2.25 -8.26
C PRO A 185 -8.39 3.16 -9.40
N PHE A 186 -7.27 2.77 -9.99
CA PHE A 186 -6.69 3.45 -11.16
C PHE A 186 -7.20 2.75 -12.44
N GLY A 187 -8.45 3.02 -12.80
CA GLY A 187 -9.18 2.28 -13.82
C GLY A 187 -9.75 0.95 -13.29
N HIS A 188 -10.40 0.22 -14.18
CA HIS A 188 -10.92 -1.14 -13.95
C HIS A 188 -10.37 -2.16 -14.98
N ASP A 189 -9.62 -1.67 -15.96
CA ASP A 189 -8.83 -2.37 -16.98
C ASP A 189 -7.74 -1.42 -17.51
N LEU A 190 -6.88 -1.92 -18.40
CA LEU A 190 -5.81 -1.13 -19.00
C LEU A 190 -6.33 0.08 -19.80
N ALA A 191 -7.46 -0.08 -20.51
CA ALA A 191 -8.00 0.99 -21.34
C ALA A 191 -8.50 2.16 -20.49
N SER A 192 -9.26 1.88 -19.45
CA SER A 192 -9.76 2.89 -18.52
C SER A 192 -8.65 3.51 -17.66
N ALA A 193 -7.60 2.75 -17.32
CA ALA A 193 -6.43 3.28 -16.63
C ALA A 193 -5.68 4.30 -17.50
N LYS A 194 -5.47 3.99 -18.77
CA LYS A 194 -4.87 4.94 -19.74
C LYS A 194 -5.71 6.18 -19.96
N GLU A 195 -7.04 6.01 -20.05
CA GLU A 195 -7.95 7.16 -20.20
C GLU A 195 -7.93 8.06 -18.96
N LEU A 196 -7.93 7.48 -17.76
CA LEU A 196 -7.79 8.23 -16.51
C LEU A 196 -6.46 9.01 -16.49
N ASP A 197 -5.36 8.36 -16.83
CA ASP A 197 -4.04 8.99 -16.87
C ASP A 197 -4.00 10.12 -17.89
N ARG A 198 -4.54 9.92 -19.10
CA ARG A 198 -4.64 10.95 -20.15
C ARG A 198 -5.38 12.20 -19.63
N VAL A 199 -6.54 12.00 -19.01
CA VAL A 199 -7.35 13.12 -18.49
C VAL A 199 -6.63 13.88 -17.38
N VAL A 200 -5.95 13.18 -16.49
CA VAL A 200 -5.19 13.82 -15.39
C VAL A 200 -3.96 14.54 -15.93
N SER A 201 -3.25 13.94 -16.89
CA SER A 201 -2.04 14.51 -17.51
C SER A 201 -2.31 15.70 -18.44
N GLU A 202 -3.56 15.88 -18.91
CA GLU A 202 -3.97 17.10 -19.62
C GLU A 202 -4.00 18.33 -18.69
N VAL A 203 -4.19 18.08 -17.40
CA VAL A 203 -4.38 19.16 -16.40
C VAL A 203 -3.12 19.33 -15.53
N PHE A 204 -2.51 18.24 -15.09
CA PHE A 204 -1.37 18.23 -14.18
C PHE A 204 -0.13 17.65 -14.83
N ASP A 205 1.02 18.21 -14.50
CA ASP A 205 2.30 17.61 -14.88
C ASP A 205 2.41 16.20 -14.27
N PRO A 206 2.87 15.19 -15.02
CA PRO A 206 3.03 13.82 -14.50
C PRO A 206 3.85 13.72 -13.22
N SER A 207 4.84 14.58 -13.02
CA SER A 207 5.66 14.66 -11.81
C SER A 207 4.89 15.20 -10.59
N SER A 208 3.73 15.81 -10.83
CA SER A 208 2.84 16.35 -9.80
C SER A 208 1.73 15.39 -9.39
N VAL A 209 1.65 14.20 -10.01
CA VAL A 209 0.57 13.23 -9.77
C VAL A 209 1.05 12.11 -8.85
N PHE A 210 0.44 12.02 -7.68
CA PHE A 210 0.74 11.04 -6.64
C PHE A 210 -0.40 10.02 -6.54
N ARG A 211 -0.14 8.78 -6.98
CA ARG A 211 -1.11 7.67 -6.90
C ARG A 211 -0.92 6.91 -5.60
N ILE A 212 -1.95 6.84 -4.77
CA ILE A 212 -1.86 6.17 -3.47
C ILE A 212 -2.05 4.66 -3.59
N ASP A 213 -1.01 3.92 -3.22
CA ASP A 213 -1.11 2.56 -2.71
C ASP A 213 -0.69 2.58 -1.23
N HIS A 214 -1.65 2.52 -0.33
CA HIS A 214 -1.39 2.63 1.11
C HIS A 214 -0.54 1.49 1.69
N TYR A 215 -0.35 0.38 0.96
CA TYR A 215 0.57 -0.68 1.35
C TYR A 215 2.03 -0.22 1.28
N LEU A 216 2.38 0.59 0.29
CA LEU A 216 3.73 1.13 0.15
C LEU A 216 4.11 2.09 1.28
N GLY A 217 3.12 2.74 1.91
CA GLY A 217 3.33 3.58 3.09
C GLY A 217 3.54 2.83 4.41
N LYS A 218 3.40 1.47 4.42
CA LYS A 218 3.61 0.68 5.64
C LYS A 218 5.09 0.46 5.92
N GLU A 219 5.52 0.66 7.15
CA GLU A 219 6.90 0.44 7.60
C GLU A 219 7.39 -0.99 7.29
N THR A 220 6.54 -1.99 7.50
CA THR A 220 6.85 -3.39 7.22
C THR A 220 7.05 -3.70 5.73
N VAL A 221 6.39 -2.95 4.85
CA VAL A 221 6.61 -3.08 3.40
C VAL A 221 7.94 -2.44 3.02
N GLN A 222 8.26 -1.28 3.55
CA GLN A 222 9.56 -0.63 3.35
C GLN A 222 10.70 -1.47 3.94
N ASN A 223 10.44 -2.18 5.05
CA ASN A 223 11.41 -3.09 5.65
C ASN A 223 11.85 -4.25 4.74
N ILE A 224 11.09 -4.59 3.70
CA ILE A 224 11.53 -5.58 2.70
C ILE A 224 12.87 -5.13 2.09
N LEU A 225 13.00 -3.84 1.79
CA LEU A 225 14.21 -3.26 1.22
C LEU A 225 15.36 -3.26 2.22
N ALA A 226 15.10 -2.87 3.47
CA ALA A 226 16.10 -2.91 4.54
C ALA A 226 16.54 -4.35 4.84
N LEU A 227 15.60 -5.30 4.93
CA LEU A 227 15.89 -6.71 5.15
C LEU A 227 16.83 -7.26 4.05
N ARG A 228 16.53 -6.97 2.80
CA ARG A 228 17.31 -7.46 1.66
C ARG A 228 18.65 -6.75 1.53
N PHE A 229 18.68 -5.44 1.49
CA PHE A 229 19.83 -4.68 1.02
C PHE A 229 20.74 -4.14 2.13
N ALA A 230 20.29 -4.13 3.39
CA ALA A 230 21.15 -3.78 4.53
C ALA A 230 21.81 -5.02 5.19
N ASN A 231 21.48 -6.25 4.75
CA ASN A 231 21.94 -7.47 5.41
C ASN A 231 22.63 -8.43 4.42
N ALA A 232 23.94 -8.56 4.52
CA ALA A 232 24.76 -9.39 3.66
C ALA A 232 24.36 -10.88 3.63
N MET A 233 23.60 -11.36 4.60
CA MET A 233 23.20 -12.76 4.70
C MET A 233 21.98 -13.13 3.83
N TYR A 234 21.16 -12.18 3.40
CA TYR A 234 19.92 -12.46 2.69
C TYR A 234 20.07 -12.34 1.17
N GLU A 235 20.63 -11.27 0.66
CA GLU A 235 20.71 -11.00 -0.78
C GLU A 235 21.40 -12.12 -1.58
N PRO A 236 22.50 -12.75 -1.11
CA PRO A 236 23.14 -13.86 -1.83
C PRO A 236 22.25 -15.09 -2.04
N ILE A 237 21.28 -15.32 -1.17
CA ILE A 237 20.35 -16.46 -1.26
C ILE A 237 18.97 -16.07 -1.85
N TRP A 238 18.77 -14.80 -2.21
CA TRP A 238 17.50 -14.26 -2.71
C TRP A 238 17.37 -14.39 -4.23
N ASN A 239 17.48 -15.64 -4.72
CA ASN A 239 17.47 -15.94 -6.14
C ASN A 239 17.10 -17.41 -6.41
N ASN A 240 16.95 -17.77 -7.68
CA ASN A 240 16.53 -19.08 -8.13
C ASN A 240 17.49 -20.24 -7.81
N ASN A 241 18.71 -19.99 -7.36
CA ASN A 241 19.57 -21.07 -6.90
C ASN A 241 19.09 -21.64 -5.55
N TYR A 242 18.51 -20.78 -4.69
CA TYR A 242 18.12 -21.13 -3.33
C TYR A 242 16.62 -21.08 -3.09
N VAL A 243 15.90 -20.14 -3.72
CA VAL A 243 14.46 -20.01 -3.55
C VAL A 243 13.73 -21.06 -4.39
N ASP A 244 12.78 -21.73 -3.76
CA ASP A 244 11.92 -22.73 -4.37
C ASP A 244 10.65 -22.07 -4.97
N HIS A 245 9.99 -21.26 -4.17
CA HIS A 245 8.84 -20.46 -4.59
C HIS A 245 8.59 -19.29 -3.63
N VAL A 246 7.76 -18.35 -4.06
CA VAL A 246 7.30 -17.24 -3.24
C VAL A 246 5.78 -17.26 -3.13
N GLN A 247 5.24 -17.03 -1.94
CA GLN A 247 3.79 -16.89 -1.71
C GLN A 247 3.49 -15.51 -1.13
N ILE A 248 2.55 -14.78 -1.73
CA ILE A 248 2.07 -13.49 -1.23
C ILE A 248 0.58 -13.63 -0.95
N THR A 249 0.22 -13.53 0.32
CA THR A 249 -1.15 -13.71 0.80
C THR A 249 -1.68 -12.42 1.38
N HIS A 250 -2.87 -12.00 0.93
CA HIS A 250 -3.70 -11.00 1.57
C HIS A 250 -5.05 -11.61 1.89
N ALA A 251 -5.33 -11.87 3.15
CA ALA A 251 -6.56 -12.48 3.61
C ALA A 251 -7.35 -11.52 4.49
N GLU A 252 -8.65 -11.45 4.27
CA GLU A 252 -9.60 -10.71 5.10
C GLU A 252 -10.60 -11.68 5.75
N ASP A 253 -10.87 -11.49 7.02
CA ASP A 253 -11.87 -12.24 7.80
C ASP A 253 -13.27 -11.61 7.73
N ILE A 254 -13.41 -10.49 7.04
CA ILE A 254 -14.67 -9.77 6.82
C ILE A 254 -15.25 -10.04 5.43
N GLY A 255 -16.57 -9.92 5.29
CA GLY A 255 -17.26 -9.92 3.99
C GLY A 255 -17.31 -8.53 3.34
N VAL A 256 -18.21 -8.34 2.37
CA VAL A 256 -18.37 -7.06 1.68
C VAL A 256 -19.10 -5.99 2.51
N ALA A 257 -19.87 -6.40 3.52
CA ALA A 257 -20.44 -5.58 4.59
C ALA A 257 -20.84 -4.14 4.18
N GLY A 258 -22.00 -3.95 3.58
CA GLY A 258 -22.52 -2.61 3.19
C GLY A 258 -21.82 -1.94 2.00
N ARG A 259 -20.77 -2.57 1.45
CA ARG A 259 -20.07 -2.12 0.24
C ARG A 259 -20.48 -2.88 -1.02
N ALA A 260 -21.59 -3.58 -1.00
CA ALA A 260 -22.06 -4.41 -2.11
C ALA A 260 -22.05 -3.66 -3.44
N GLY A 261 -22.63 -2.47 -3.49
CA GLY A 261 -22.69 -1.65 -4.71
C GLY A 261 -21.33 -1.11 -5.22
N TYR A 262 -20.28 -1.21 -4.41
CA TYR A 262 -18.91 -0.90 -4.84
C TYR A 262 -18.19 -2.18 -5.28
N TYR A 263 -18.33 -3.26 -4.53
CA TYR A 263 -17.54 -4.46 -4.70
C TYR A 263 -18.05 -5.35 -5.84
N ASP A 264 -19.37 -5.40 -6.01
CA ASP A 264 -19.99 -6.19 -7.09
C ASP A 264 -19.60 -5.62 -8.47
N GLY A 265 -19.00 -6.46 -9.30
CA GLY A 265 -18.39 -6.07 -10.56
C GLY A 265 -16.92 -5.64 -10.50
N ILE A 266 -16.32 -5.46 -9.28
CA ILE A 266 -14.88 -5.22 -9.12
C ILE A 266 -14.15 -6.54 -8.91
N GLY A 267 -14.47 -7.25 -7.84
CA GLY A 267 -13.85 -8.52 -7.49
C GLY A 267 -12.53 -8.40 -6.71
N ALA A 268 -12.09 -9.54 -6.18
CA ALA A 268 -10.92 -9.62 -5.33
C ALA A 268 -9.61 -9.35 -6.09
N ALA A 269 -9.53 -9.76 -7.35
CA ALA A 269 -8.32 -9.59 -8.14
C ALA A 269 -8.06 -8.11 -8.47
N ARG A 270 -9.07 -7.38 -8.94
CA ARG A 270 -8.95 -5.95 -9.21
C ARG A 270 -8.76 -5.13 -7.93
N ASP A 271 -9.47 -5.50 -6.85
CA ASP A 271 -9.37 -4.75 -5.60
C ASP A 271 -8.00 -4.87 -4.93
N ILE A 272 -7.35 -6.03 -5.01
CA ILE A 272 -6.15 -6.34 -4.23
C ILE A 272 -4.94 -6.80 -5.06
N ILE A 273 -5.11 -7.70 -6.03
CA ILE A 273 -3.96 -8.24 -6.78
C ILE A 273 -3.36 -7.18 -7.69
N GLN A 274 -4.18 -6.49 -8.47
CA GLN A 274 -3.78 -5.49 -9.46
C GLN A 274 -2.88 -4.38 -8.88
N ASN A 275 -3.04 -4.09 -7.61
CA ASN A 275 -2.33 -3.02 -6.92
C ASN A 275 -1.40 -3.60 -5.83
N HIS A 276 -1.90 -3.82 -4.64
CA HIS A 276 -1.09 -4.16 -3.47
C HIS A 276 -0.20 -5.39 -3.66
N LEU A 277 -0.75 -6.51 -4.19
CA LEU A 277 0.05 -7.74 -4.29
C LEU A 277 1.10 -7.68 -5.39
N LEU A 278 0.82 -7.04 -6.52
CA LEU A 278 1.81 -6.82 -7.57
C LEU A 278 2.91 -5.84 -7.12
N GLN A 279 2.60 -4.83 -6.31
CA GLN A 279 3.59 -3.96 -5.70
C GLN A 279 4.47 -4.71 -4.69
N LEU A 280 3.86 -5.52 -3.80
CA LEU A 280 4.61 -6.39 -2.86
C LEU A 280 5.52 -7.38 -3.62
N MET A 281 5.02 -7.96 -4.71
CA MET A 281 5.80 -8.84 -5.58
C MET A 281 6.97 -8.08 -6.21
N ALA A 282 6.75 -6.87 -6.72
CA ALA A 282 7.80 -6.05 -7.32
C ALA A 282 8.91 -5.74 -6.31
N LEU A 283 8.58 -5.31 -5.08
CA LEU A 283 9.55 -5.05 -4.02
C LEU A 283 10.31 -6.33 -3.57
N THR A 284 9.61 -7.47 -3.57
CA THR A 284 10.22 -8.76 -3.21
C THR A 284 11.19 -9.24 -4.29
N ALA A 285 10.89 -8.99 -5.56
CA ALA A 285 11.60 -9.57 -6.70
C ALA A 285 12.62 -8.61 -7.37
N MET A 286 12.61 -7.31 -7.06
CA MET A 286 13.49 -6.33 -7.69
C MET A 286 14.97 -6.59 -7.42
N GLU A 287 15.84 -6.09 -8.29
CA GLU A 287 17.27 -6.01 -8.03
C GLU A 287 17.56 -4.89 -7.02
N GLU A 288 18.77 -4.88 -6.46
CA GLU A 288 19.22 -3.79 -5.61
C GLU A 288 19.26 -2.48 -6.44
N PRO A 289 18.55 -1.42 -6.02
CA PRO A 289 18.59 -0.15 -6.72
C PRO A 289 19.93 0.56 -6.47
N VAL A 290 20.37 1.38 -7.43
CA VAL A 290 21.62 2.16 -7.30
C VAL A 290 21.55 3.13 -6.11
N SER A 291 20.35 3.68 -5.86
CA SER A 291 20.05 4.50 -4.68
C SER A 291 18.58 4.33 -4.28
N PHE A 292 18.20 4.84 -3.09
CA PHE A 292 16.80 4.88 -2.68
C PHE A 292 16.04 6.10 -3.24
N SER A 293 16.50 6.67 -4.36
CA SER A 293 15.73 7.69 -5.09
C SER A 293 14.46 7.08 -5.69
N ALA A 294 13.44 7.92 -5.89
CA ALA A 294 12.22 7.50 -6.56
C ALA A 294 12.47 6.92 -7.95
N ALA A 295 13.40 7.49 -8.70
CA ALA A 295 13.74 7.04 -10.05
C ALA A 295 14.35 5.63 -10.05
N ASP A 296 15.33 5.36 -9.16
CA ASP A 296 16.02 4.08 -9.09
C ASP A 296 15.08 2.97 -8.56
N LEU A 297 14.29 3.25 -7.53
CA LEU A 297 13.29 2.31 -7.02
C LEU A 297 12.23 1.97 -8.07
N THR A 298 11.71 2.98 -8.76
CA THR A 298 10.73 2.80 -9.84
C THR A 298 11.30 2.00 -11.01
N ALA A 299 12.55 2.24 -11.38
CA ALA A 299 13.21 1.51 -12.47
C ALA A 299 13.26 0.00 -12.16
N GLU A 300 13.66 -0.38 -10.94
CA GLU A 300 13.74 -1.78 -10.55
C GLU A 300 12.36 -2.45 -10.41
N LYS A 301 11.38 -1.76 -9.83
CA LYS A 301 9.98 -2.26 -9.77
C LYS A 301 9.39 -2.46 -11.16
N THR A 302 9.56 -1.48 -12.04
CA THR A 302 9.07 -1.53 -13.43
C THR A 302 9.72 -2.67 -14.20
N LYS A 303 11.00 -2.94 -13.99
CA LYS A 303 11.73 -4.08 -14.59
C LYS A 303 11.11 -5.41 -14.18
N VAL A 304 10.78 -5.60 -12.89
CA VAL A 304 10.08 -6.81 -12.42
C VAL A 304 8.73 -6.95 -13.11
N LEU A 305 7.86 -5.93 -13.03
CA LEU A 305 6.50 -5.98 -13.61
C LEU A 305 6.54 -6.24 -15.13
N SER A 306 7.51 -5.67 -15.84
CA SER A 306 7.72 -5.92 -17.27
C SER A 306 8.18 -7.35 -17.59
N ALA A 307 8.84 -8.00 -16.63
CA ALA A 307 9.34 -9.37 -16.77
C ALA A 307 8.33 -10.43 -16.34
N VAL A 308 7.17 -10.04 -15.81
CA VAL A 308 6.13 -10.99 -15.44
C VAL A 308 5.60 -11.73 -16.67
N ARG A 309 5.44 -13.04 -16.53
CA ARG A 309 4.84 -13.91 -17.56
C ARG A 309 3.69 -14.67 -16.94
N LEU A 310 2.59 -14.71 -17.68
CA LEU A 310 1.45 -15.55 -17.37
C LEU A 310 1.75 -16.99 -17.80
N PRO A 311 1.32 -17.99 -17.04
CA PRO A 311 1.36 -19.38 -17.48
C PRO A 311 0.48 -19.57 -18.73
N LYS A 312 0.88 -20.49 -19.61
CA LYS A 312 0.12 -20.77 -20.85
C LYS A 312 -1.27 -21.33 -20.57
N ASP A 313 -1.41 -22.10 -19.52
CA ASP A 313 -2.68 -22.70 -19.08
C ASP A 313 -3.20 -21.93 -17.86
N LEU A 314 -4.05 -20.92 -18.12
CA LEU A 314 -4.66 -20.12 -17.07
C LEU A 314 -5.63 -20.94 -16.19
N ALA A 315 -6.28 -21.95 -16.76
CA ALA A 315 -7.21 -22.81 -16.01
C ALA A 315 -6.48 -23.63 -14.94
N ALA A 316 -5.26 -24.08 -15.24
CA ALA A 316 -4.46 -24.84 -14.28
C ALA A 316 -3.77 -23.96 -13.23
N HIS A 317 -3.56 -22.66 -13.53
CA HIS A 317 -2.68 -21.79 -12.75
C HIS A 317 -3.37 -20.53 -12.20
N THR A 318 -4.70 -20.47 -12.30
CA THR A 318 -5.52 -19.47 -11.64
C THR A 318 -6.71 -20.13 -10.95
N ALA A 319 -7.21 -19.51 -9.87
CA ALA A 319 -8.43 -19.94 -9.21
C ALA A 319 -9.22 -18.72 -8.74
N ARG A 320 -10.54 -18.80 -8.87
CA ARG A 320 -11.45 -17.78 -8.35
C ARG A 320 -12.58 -18.42 -7.55
N GLY A 321 -13.05 -17.72 -6.52
CA GLY A 321 -14.08 -18.26 -5.66
C GLY A 321 -15.03 -17.21 -5.10
N GLN A 322 -16.19 -17.68 -4.64
CA GLN A 322 -17.14 -16.87 -3.86
C GLN A 322 -17.35 -17.50 -2.49
N TYR A 323 -17.32 -16.69 -1.41
CA TYR A 323 -17.63 -17.24 -0.09
C TYR A 323 -19.10 -17.63 0.01
N ALA A 324 -19.32 -18.84 0.49
CA ALA A 324 -20.61 -19.36 0.89
C ALA A 324 -20.84 -19.15 2.39
N ALA A 325 -22.05 -19.36 2.87
CA ALA A 325 -22.38 -19.34 4.27
C ALA A 325 -21.44 -20.24 5.09
N GLY A 326 -21.17 -19.86 6.33
CA GLY A 326 -20.26 -20.59 7.21
C GLY A 326 -20.09 -19.91 8.56
N TRP A 327 -18.94 -20.14 9.19
CA TRP A 327 -18.62 -19.59 10.50
C TRP A 327 -17.38 -18.72 10.43
N GLN A 328 -17.47 -17.53 11.00
CA GLN A 328 -16.32 -16.63 11.20
C GLN A 328 -16.07 -16.54 12.71
N GLY A 329 -15.06 -17.24 13.18
CA GLY A 329 -14.90 -17.46 14.62
C GLY A 329 -16.12 -18.20 15.21
N SER A 330 -16.83 -17.56 16.15
CA SER A 330 -18.04 -18.10 16.79
C SER A 330 -19.36 -17.63 16.15
N HIS A 331 -19.32 -16.83 15.08
CA HIS A 331 -20.52 -16.24 14.46
C HIS A 331 -20.83 -16.91 13.13
N GLU A 332 -22.10 -17.25 12.92
CA GLU A 332 -22.61 -17.66 11.62
C GLU A 332 -22.68 -16.45 10.67
N VAL A 333 -22.28 -16.64 9.42
CA VAL A 333 -22.24 -15.59 8.40
C VAL A 333 -22.87 -16.08 7.11
N VAL A 334 -23.51 -15.16 6.39
CA VAL A 334 -24.16 -15.43 5.10
C VAL A 334 -23.13 -15.59 3.98
N GLY A 335 -23.56 -16.21 2.88
CA GLY A 335 -22.80 -16.27 1.65
C GLY A 335 -22.80 -14.93 0.89
N TYR A 336 -21.89 -14.81 -0.08
CA TYR A 336 -21.74 -13.57 -0.87
C TYR A 336 -23.03 -13.20 -1.61
N LEU A 337 -23.67 -14.17 -2.24
CA LEU A 337 -24.91 -13.96 -2.99
C LEU A 337 -26.13 -13.62 -2.10
N ASP A 338 -26.02 -13.89 -0.81
CA ASP A 338 -27.04 -13.58 0.20
C ASP A 338 -26.79 -12.23 0.89
N GLU A 339 -25.66 -11.57 0.62
CA GLU A 339 -25.34 -10.25 1.18
C GLU A 339 -26.30 -9.18 0.61
N LYS A 340 -26.75 -8.28 1.46
CA LYS A 340 -27.68 -7.21 1.08
C LYS A 340 -27.10 -6.33 -0.04
N GLY A 341 -27.80 -6.28 -1.19
CA GLY A 341 -27.42 -5.44 -2.32
C GLY A 341 -26.50 -6.11 -3.34
N ILE A 342 -26.21 -7.41 -3.18
CA ILE A 342 -25.54 -8.22 -4.20
C ILE A 342 -26.60 -8.80 -5.16
N ASN A 343 -26.27 -8.82 -6.45
CA ASN A 343 -27.08 -9.52 -7.43
C ASN A 343 -26.96 -11.05 -7.21
N PRO A 344 -28.06 -11.80 -7.00
CA PRO A 344 -28.00 -13.25 -6.81
C PRO A 344 -27.37 -14.03 -7.99
N ALA A 345 -27.30 -13.42 -9.17
CA ALA A 345 -26.61 -13.98 -10.34
C ALA A 345 -25.18 -13.46 -10.52
N SER A 346 -24.64 -12.74 -9.55
CA SER A 346 -23.29 -12.15 -9.64
C SER A 346 -22.22 -13.22 -9.80
N THR A 347 -21.34 -13.02 -10.77
CA THR A 347 -20.14 -13.83 -11.00
C THR A 347 -18.87 -13.18 -10.47
N THR A 348 -18.99 -12.11 -9.67
CA THR A 348 -17.87 -11.41 -9.07
C THR A 348 -17.18 -12.30 -8.04
N GLU A 349 -15.90 -12.52 -8.20
CA GLU A 349 -15.12 -13.34 -7.27
C GLU A 349 -14.80 -12.58 -5.98
N THR A 350 -14.86 -13.28 -4.85
CA THR A 350 -14.44 -12.79 -3.53
C THR A 350 -13.15 -13.43 -3.06
N TYR A 351 -12.60 -14.31 -3.87
CA TYR A 351 -11.30 -14.95 -3.74
C TYR A 351 -10.64 -15.07 -5.11
N ALA A 352 -9.37 -14.75 -5.14
CA ALA A 352 -8.55 -14.92 -6.35
C ALA A 352 -7.18 -15.48 -5.94
N ALA A 353 -6.69 -16.44 -6.71
CA ALA A 353 -5.33 -16.94 -6.63
C ALA A 353 -4.74 -17.06 -8.03
N ILE A 354 -3.51 -16.61 -8.22
CA ILE A 354 -2.78 -16.66 -9.48
C ILE A 354 -1.35 -17.11 -9.29
N ARG A 355 -0.82 -17.88 -10.23
CA ARG A 355 0.60 -18.15 -10.37
C ARG A 355 1.18 -17.25 -11.43
N LEU A 356 2.32 -16.64 -11.14
CA LEU A 356 3.08 -15.79 -12.06
C LEU A 356 4.53 -16.28 -12.10
N ASP A 357 5.18 -16.11 -13.24
CA ASP A 357 6.61 -16.32 -13.40
C ASP A 357 7.29 -14.96 -13.66
N VAL A 358 8.51 -14.77 -13.16
CA VAL A 358 9.31 -13.56 -13.40
C VAL A 358 10.50 -13.95 -14.27
N ASP A 359 10.45 -13.54 -15.54
CA ASP A 359 11.43 -13.93 -16.56
C ASP A 359 12.70 -13.07 -16.49
N THR A 360 13.42 -13.24 -15.40
CA THR A 360 14.74 -12.64 -15.16
C THR A 360 15.74 -13.72 -14.76
N ARG A 361 17.03 -13.45 -14.90
CA ARG A 361 18.07 -14.38 -14.46
C ARG A 361 17.96 -14.75 -12.98
N ARG A 362 17.51 -13.81 -12.15
CA ARG A 362 17.33 -14.02 -10.71
C ARG A 362 16.21 -15.01 -10.40
N TRP A 363 15.11 -14.97 -11.17
CA TRP A 363 13.86 -15.65 -10.81
C TRP A 363 13.42 -16.73 -11.78
N ALA A 364 14.13 -16.94 -12.90
CA ALA A 364 13.77 -17.96 -13.87
C ALA A 364 13.54 -19.33 -13.21
N GLY A 365 12.33 -19.88 -13.37
CA GLY A 365 11.90 -21.16 -12.79
C GLY A 365 11.42 -21.11 -11.35
N VAL A 366 11.31 -19.93 -10.73
CA VAL A 366 10.71 -19.72 -9.39
C VAL A 366 9.30 -19.19 -9.54
N PRO A 367 8.26 -19.97 -9.21
CA PRO A 367 6.88 -19.48 -9.26
C PRO A 367 6.57 -18.52 -8.10
N PHE A 368 5.79 -17.48 -8.43
CA PHE A 368 5.19 -16.57 -7.49
C PHE A 368 3.69 -16.84 -7.41
N TYR A 369 3.21 -17.21 -6.23
CA TYR A 369 1.80 -17.45 -5.96
C TYR A 369 1.22 -16.28 -5.19
N LEU A 370 0.25 -15.60 -5.78
CA LEU A 370 -0.47 -14.51 -5.17
C LEU A 370 -1.90 -14.97 -4.86
N ARG A 371 -2.37 -14.73 -3.64
CA ARG A 371 -3.78 -14.96 -3.30
C ARG A 371 -4.37 -13.86 -2.44
N THR A 372 -5.64 -13.62 -2.65
CA THR A 372 -6.45 -12.76 -1.79
C THR A 372 -7.86 -13.31 -1.64
N GLY A 373 -8.55 -12.94 -0.58
CA GLY A 373 -9.95 -13.31 -0.41
C GLY A 373 -10.59 -12.73 0.84
N LYS A 374 -11.92 -12.69 0.80
CA LYS A 374 -12.78 -12.27 1.91
C LYS A 374 -13.31 -13.50 2.66
N ARG A 375 -13.76 -13.30 3.91
CA ARG A 375 -14.25 -14.39 4.78
C ARG A 375 -13.27 -15.56 4.89
N LEU A 376 -11.97 -15.29 4.80
CA LEU A 376 -10.94 -16.30 5.05
C LEU A 376 -10.76 -16.53 6.55
N GLY A 377 -10.02 -17.58 6.92
CA GLY A 377 -9.89 -18.02 8.29
C GLY A 377 -9.31 -16.99 9.26
N LYS A 378 -8.56 -15.99 8.75
CA LYS A 378 -7.89 -14.98 9.56
C LYS A 378 -7.51 -13.78 8.69
N ARG A 379 -7.54 -12.58 9.28
CA ARG A 379 -6.99 -11.39 8.63
C ARG A 379 -5.47 -11.43 8.69
N VAL A 380 -4.82 -11.42 7.52
CA VAL A 380 -3.34 -11.41 7.43
C VAL A 380 -2.87 -10.92 6.08
N THR A 381 -1.74 -10.23 6.08
CA THR A 381 -0.93 -10.01 4.86
C THR A 381 0.49 -10.44 5.14
N GLU A 382 1.00 -11.38 4.35
CA GLU A 382 2.37 -11.88 4.49
C GLU A 382 2.99 -12.22 3.14
N ILE A 383 4.32 -12.17 3.11
CA ILE A 383 5.16 -12.67 2.02
C ILE A 383 6.00 -13.81 2.58
N ALA A 384 5.88 -15.00 2.01
CA ALA A 384 6.68 -16.15 2.37
C ALA A 384 7.64 -16.51 1.24
N VAL A 385 8.92 -16.34 1.48
CA VAL A 385 9.99 -16.82 0.59
C VAL A 385 10.42 -18.18 1.09
N VAL A 386 10.09 -19.22 0.33
CA VAL A 386 10.35 -20.61 0.68
C VAL A 386 11.59 -21.09 -0.06
N PHE A 387 12.54 -21.65 0.67
CA PHE A 387 13.82 -22.08 0.12
C PHE A 387 13.78 -23.55 -0.31
N LYS A 388 14.62 -23.92 -1.27
CA LYS A 388 14.87 -25.31 -1.65
C LYS A 388 15.37 -26.11 -0.45
N ARG A 389 15.09 -27.38 -0.44
CA ARG A 389 15.69 -28.27 0.55
C ARG A 389 17.21 -28.33 0.36
N ALA A 390 17.92 -28.53 1.45
CA ALA A 390 19.34 -28.85 1.38
C ALA A 390 19.56 -30.05 0.42
N PRO A 391 20.50 -29.96 -0.54
CA PRO A 391 20.68 -30.98 -1.56
C PRO A 391 21.14 -32.32 -0.98
N HIS A 392 21.71 -32.29 0.20
CA HIS A 392 22.14 -33.45 0.96
C HIS A 392 21.92 -33.20 2.46
N LEU A 393 21.36 -34.18 3.16
CA LEU A 393 21.23 -34.21 4.61
C LEU A 393 22.07 -35.41 5.15
N PRO A 394 23.12 -35.17 5.95
CA PRO A 394 23.95 -36.24 6.51
C PRO A 394 23.29 -36.98 7.69
N PHE A 395 21.96 -36.82 7.83
CA PHE A 395 21.16 -37.41 8.91
C PHE A 395 20.33 -38.57 8.36
N GLU A 396 20.02 -39.55 9.21
CA GLU A 396 19.09 -40.61 8.84
C GLU A 396 17.70 -40.02 8.48
N SER A 397 17.00 -40.66 7.55
CA SER A 397 15.69 -40.20 7.06
C SER A 397 14.63 -40.11 8.19
N THR A 398 14.73 -40.98 9.20
CA THR A 398 13.88 -40.98 10.39
C THR A 398 14.13 -39.76 11.27
N ALA A 399 15.37 -39.27 11.36
CA ALA A 399 15.76 -38.13 12.16
C ALA A 399 15.28 -36.77 11.56
N THR A 400 14.95 -36.76 10.27
CA THR A 400 14.54 -35.54 9.53
C THR A 400 13.14 -35.65 8.95
N LYS A 401 12.34 -36.64 9.37
CA LYS A 401 11.00 -36.91 8.83
C LYS A 401 10.06 -35.70 8.89
N GLU A 402 10.15 -34.93 9.97
CA GLU A 402 9.31 -33.75 10.22
C GLU A 402 9.97 -32.43 9.76
N LEU A 403 11.15 -32.49 9.15
CA LEU A 403 11.85 -31.30 8.68
C LEU A 403 11.21 -30.76 7.41
N GLY A 404 10.69 -29.54 7.47
CA GLY A 404 10.15 -28.80 6.35
C GLY A 404 11.20 -28.07 5.53
N LYS A 405 10.73 -27.25 4.57
CA LYS A 405 11.60 -26.29 3.86
C LYS A 405 11.85 -25.08 4.75
N ASN A 406 13.05 -24.52 4.67
CA ASN A 406 13.34 -23.24 5.31
C ASN A 406 12.49 -22.14 4.65
N ALA A 407 12.13 -21.12 5.42
CA ALA A 407 11.36 -20.00 4.93
C ALA A 407 11.68 -18.71 5.66
N ILE A 408 11.60 -17.60 4.96
CA ILE A 408 11.52 -16.25 5.53
C ILE A 408 10.12 -15.75 5.27
N VAL A 409 9.41 -15.39 6.33
CA VAL A 409 8.03 -14.87 6.27
C VAL A 409 8.03 -13.45 6.75
N ILE A 410 7.75 -12.51 5.85
CA ILE A 410 7.59 -11.09 6.15
C ILE A 410 6.10 -10.86 6.45
N ARG A 411 5.79 -10.57 7.70
CA ARG A 411 4.42 -10.29 8.15
C ARG A 411 4.16 -8.78 8.03
N VAL A 412 3.27 -8.41 7.11
CA VAL A 412 2.90 -7.01 6.85
C VAL A 412 1.82 -6.53 7.81
N GLN A 413 0.87 -7.40 8.16
CA GLN A 413 -0.20 -7.14 9.14
C GLN A 413 -0.87 -8.45 9.58
N PRO A 414 -1.52 -8.53 10.77
CA PRO A 414 -1.58 -7.51 11.82
C PRO A 414 -0.32 -7.47 12.69
N ASP A 415 0.38 -8.61 12.81
CA ASP A 415 1.57 -8.77 13.65
C ASP A 415 2.83 -8.48 12.83
N GLU A 416 3.19 -7.21 12.77
CA GLU A 416 4.30 -6.70 11.95
C GLU A 416 5.65 -7.30 12.36
N GLY A 417 6.36 -7.91 11.39
CA GLY A 417 7.67 -8.50 11.68
C GLY A 417 8.18 -9.48 10.63
N VAL A 418 9.21 -10.23 10.99
CA VAL A 418 9.84 -11.25 10.16
C VAL A 418 10.01 -12.54 10.97
N THR A 419 9.57 -13.66 10.40
CA THR A 419 9.78 -14.99 10.97
C THR A 419 10.72 -15.78 10.06
N MET A 420 11.79 -16.33 10.63
CA MET A 420 12.67 -17.29 9.96
C MET A 420 12.36 -18.70 10.44
N ARG A 421 12.09 -19.63 9.53
CA ARG A 421 11.88 -21.05 9.82
C ARG A 421 13.09 -21.86 9.38
N PHE A 422 13.66 -22.65 10.29
CA PHE A 422 14.85 -23.48 10.04
C PHE A 422 14.86 -24.72 10.92
N GLY A 423 15.72 -25.69 10.59
CA GLY A 423 15.85 -26.91 11.36
C GLY A 423 16.80 -26.75 12.55
N ALA A 424 16.41 -27.27 13.72
CA ALA A 424 17.27 -27.37 14.90
C ALA A 424 17.21 -28.74 15.53
N LYS A 425 18.33 -29.16 16.18
CA LYS A 425 18.39 -30.41 16.92
C LYS A 425 17.42 -30.40 18.11
N VAL A 426 16.66 -31.48 18.26
CA VAL A 426 15.82 -31.70 19.43
C VAL A 426 16.69 -31.97 20.65
N PRO A 427 16.54 -31.25 21.78
CA PRO A 427 17.32 -31.50 22.99
C PRO A 427 16.93 -32.80 23.69
N GLY A 428 17.87 -33.40 24.46
CA GLY A 428 17.59 -34.49 25.40
C GLY A 428 17.65 -35.91 24.81
N GLY A 429 17.73 -36.08 23.49
CA GLY A 429 17.85 -37.40 22.86
C GLY A 429 19.31 -37.88 22.67
N THR A 430 19.52 -39.20 22.61
CA THR A 430 20.78 -39.81 22.17
C THR A 430 20.95 -39.81 20.66
N SER A 431 19.88 -39.51 19.91
CA SER A 431 19.83 -39.43 18.44
C SER A 431 19.89 -37.97 17.94
N MET A 432 20.29 -37.80 16.68
CA MET A 432 20.34 -36.52 15.99
C MET A 432 18.98 -36.22 15.33
N GLU A 433 17.92 -36.10 16.13
CA GLU A 433 16.60 -35.69 15.64
C GLU A 433 16.59 -34.19 15.35
N VAL A 434 16.10 -33.79 14.15
CA VAL A 434 16.02 -32.39 13.72
C VAL A 434 14.57 -32.03 13.44
N ARG A 435 14.09 -30.92 14.00
CA ARG A 435 12.74 -30.37 13.78
C ARG A 435 12.79 -28.92 13.38
N ASP A 436 11.70 -28.46 12.76
CA ASP A 436 11.51 -27.05 12.46
C ASP A 436 11.34 -26.21 13.72
N VAL A 437 12.06 -25.11 13.76
CA VAL A 437 11.92 -24.05 14.76
C VAL A 437 11.76 -22.70 14.06
N SER A 438 11.27 -21.70 14.77
CA SER A 438 11.13 -20.34 14.27
C SER A 438 11.90 -19.34 15.12
N MET A 439 12.52 -18.37 14.43
CA MET A 439 13.08 -17.16 15.04
C MET A 439 12.20 -15.99 14.61
N ASP A 440 11.69 -15.23 15.57
CA ASP A 440 10.74 -14.15 15.32
C ASP A 440 11.34 -12.79 15.69
N PHE A 441 11.34 -11.87 14.72
CA PHE A 441 11.49 -10.45 14.92
C PHE A 441 10.11 -9.79 14.83
N GLY A 442 9.74 -9.00 15.82
CA GLY A 442 8.50 -8.23 15.84
C GLY A 442 8.79 -6.75 16.05
N TYR A 443 8.20 -5.87 15.22
CA TYR A 443 8.39 -4.42 15.34
C TYR A 443 8.02 -3.89 16.71
N GLY A 444 6.84 -4.20 17.22
CA GLY A 444 6.36 -3.72 18.51
C GLY A 444 7.16 -4.22 19.72
N ARG A 445 8.01 -5.26 19.54
CA ARG A 445 8.91 -5.75 20.60
C ARG A 445 10.30 -5.14 20.52
N SER A 446 10.74 -4.76 19.33
CA SER A 446 12.11 -4.30 19.05
C SER A 446 12.25 -2.80 19.03
N PHE A 447 11.16 -2.08 18.72
CA PHE A 447 11.12 -0.64 18.69
C PHE A 447 10.07 -0.16 19.69
N THR A 448 10.43 0.85 20.48
CA THR A 448 9.53 1.47 21.49
C THR A 448 8.50 2.40 20.86
N GLU A 449 8.77 2.85 19.65
CA GLU A 449 7.89 3.73 18.88
C GLU A 449 6.82 2.93 18.14
N SER A 450 5.58 3.39 18.22
CA SER A 450 4.50 2.83 17.40
C SER A 450 4.72 3.23 15.94
N SER A 451 4.63 2.26 15.01
CA SER A 451 4.68 2.55 13.58
C SER A 451 3.63 3.60 13.21
N PRO A 452 4.01 4.67 12.47
CA PRO A 452 3.03 5.64 11.98
C PRO A 452 2.00 4.96 11.07
N GLU A 453 0.85 5.57 10.94
CA GLU A 453 -0.16 5.12 9.98
C GLU A 453 0.34 5.38 8.56
N ALA A 454 0.04 4.48 7.63
CA ALA A 454 0.53 4.59 6.24
C ALA A 454 0.20 5.95 5.59
N TYR A 455 -0.98 6.49 5.88
CA TYR A 455 -1.40 7.80 5.35
C TYR A 455 -0.61 8.97 5.95
N GLU A 456 -0.11 8.90 7.18
CA GLU A 456 0.79 9.92 7.73
C GLU A 456 2.04 10.03 6.84
N ARG A 457 2.66 8.88 6.54
CA ARG A 457 3.86 8.84 5.69
C ARG A 457 3.57 9.36 4.28
N LEU A 458 2.51 8.85 3.64
CA LEU A 458 2.19 9.21 2.25
C LEU A 458 1.80 10.69 2.12
N ILE A 459 1.03 11.25 3.05
CA ILE A 459 0.69 12.68 3.04
C ILE A 459 1.96 13.52 3.19
N LEU A 460 2.85 13.17 4.13
CA LEU A 460 4.11 13.88 4.31
C LEU A 460 4.97 13.83 3.04
N ASP A 461 5.12 12.66 2.42
CA ASP A 461 5.90 12.48 1.19
C ASP A 461 5.32 13.32 0.03
N VAL A 462 3.99 13.41 -0.10
CA VAL A 462 3.35 14.33 -1.04
C VAL A 462 3.73 15.78 -0.75
N LEU A 463 3.64 16.21 0.51
CA LEU A 463 3.95 17.60 0.89
C LEU A 463 5.45 17.93 0.70
N LEU A 464 6.32 16.95 0.83
CA LEU A 464 7.75 17.06 0.55
C LEU A 464 8.07 16.98 -0.95
N GLY A 465 7.21 16.36 -1.77
CA GLY A 465 7.48 16.06 -3.18
C GLY A 465 8.41 14.87 -3.35
N ASP A 466 8.30 13.89 -2.48
CA ASP A 466 9.14 12.70 -2.47
C ASP A 466 8.31 11.46 -2.91
N PRO A 467 8.38 11.04 -4.18
CA PRO A 467 7.47 10.05 -4.76
C PRO A 467 7.92 8.57 -4.69
N PRO A 468 8.95 8.10 -3.95
CA PRO A 468 9.42 6.71 -4.03
C PRO A 468 8.37 5.67 -3.64
N LEU A 469 7.36 6.06 -2.85
CA LEU A 469 6.29 5.18 -2.37
C LEU A 469 4.99 5.27 -3.20
N PHE A 470 5.03 5.92 -4.37
CA PHE A 470 3.85 6.09 -5.22
C PHE A 470 4.01 5.33 -6.53
N PRO A 471 3.04 4.49 -6.91
CA PRO A 471 3.06 3.82 -8.20
C PRO A 471 3.05 4.84 -9.35
N THR A 472 3.88 4.61 -10.34
CA THR A 472 3.88 5.41 -11.57
C THR A 472 2.78 4.93 -12.54
N THR A 473 2.45 5.76 -13.53
CA THR A 473 1.57 5.36 -14.64
C THR A 473 2.02 4.05 -15.27
N ARG A 474 3.33 3.91 -15.52
CA ARG A 474 3.88 2.70 -16.14
C ARG A 474 3.68 1.45 -15.30
N GLU A 475 3.85 1.54 -14.00
CA GLU A 475 3.61 0.41 -13.08
C GLU A 475 2.12 0.01 -13.06
N VAL A 476 1.22 1.00 -13.05
CA VAL A 476 -0.24 0.75 -13.13
C VAL A 476 -0.61 0.07 -14.44
N GLU A 477 -0.10 0.56 -15.57
CA GLU A 477 -0.34 -0.07 -16.88
C GLU A 477 0.18 -1.51 -16.96
N LEU A 478 1.39 -1.77 -16.47
CA LEU A 478 1.96 -3.12 -16.43
C LEU A 478 1.15 -4.05 -15.54
N SER A 479 0.67 -3.55 -14.41
CA SER A 479 -0.20 -4.33 -13.51
C SER A 479 -1.51 -4.72 -14.20
N TRP A 480 -2.12 -3.84 -14.99
CA TRP A 480 -3.30 -4.17 -15.80
C TRP A 480 -2.97 -5.12 -16.95
N GLN A 481 -1.83 -4.95 -17.63
CA GLN A 481 -1.38 -5.91 -18.67
C GLN A 481 -1.19 -7.33 -18.12
N ILE A 482 -0.87 -7.48 -16.84
CA ILE A 482 -0.78 -8.78 -16.17
C ILE A 482 -2.18 -9.31 -15.85
N LEU A 483 -3.09 -8.47 -15.33
CA LEU A 483 -4.36 -8.93 -14.81
C LEU A 483 -5.45 -9.07 -15.89
N ASP A 484 -5.53 -8.17 -16.87
CA ASP A 484 -6.59 -8.15 -17.87
C ASP A 484 -6.77 -9.49 -18.60
N PRO A 485 -5.72 -10.19 -19.07
CA PRO A 485 -5.89 -11.50 -19.71
C PRO A 485 -6.48 -12.57 -18.78
N ILE A 486 -6.22 -12.47 -17.47
CA ILE A 486 -6.79 -13.40 -16.47
C ILE A 486 -8.27 -13.11 -16.28
N GLU A 487 -8.63 -11.84 -16.16
CA GLU A 487 -10.03 -11.39 -16.03
C GLU A 487 -10.84 -11.71 -17.30
N GLU A 488 -10.25 -11.52 -18.47
CA GLU A 488 -10.86 -11.92 -19.75
C GLU A 488 -11.11 -13.42 -19.78
N PHE A 489 -10.13 -14.23 -19.43
CA PHE A 489 -10.30 -15.68 -19.31
C PHE A 489 -11.41 -16.03 -18.30
N TRP A 490 -11.41 -15.43 -17.12
CA TRP A 490 -12.44 -15.69 -16.11
C TRP A 490 -13.84 -15.26 -16.54
N SER A 491 -13.96 -14.24 -17.38
CA SER A 491 -15.25 -13.80 -17.92
C SER A 491 -15.91 -14.84 -18.82
N THR A 492 -15.12 -15.75 -19.40
CA THR A 492 -15.63 -16.88 -20.23
C THR A 492 -16.13 -18.05 -19.38
N LEU A 493 -15.84 -18.06 -18.08
CA LEU A 493 -16.24 -19.12 -17.17
C LEU A 493 -17.59 -18.78 -16.51
N GLY A 494 -18.29 -19.81 -16.02
CA GLY A 494 -19.52 -19.66 -15.24
C GLY A 494 -19.29 -19.08 -13.85
N GLN A 495 -20.10 -19.48 -12.87
CA GLN A 495 -20.00 -19.06 -11.47
C GLN A 495 -18.62 -19.43 -10.88
N PRO A 496 -18.03 -18.54 -10.05
CA PRO A 496 -16.84 -18.86 -9.27
C PRO A 496 -17.10 -20.03 -8.31
N GLN A 497 -16.05 -20.80 -8.00
CA GLN A 497 -16.17 -21.93 -7.09
C GLN A 497 -16.55 -21.49 -5.68
N PRO A 498 -17.54 -22.13 -5.03
CA PRO A 498 -17.89 -21.78 -3.66
C PRO A 498 -16.80 -22.23 -2.68
N TYR A 499 -16.50 -21.40 -1.71
CA TYR A 499 -15.72 -21.80 -0.52
C TYR A 499 -16.45 -21.40 0.74
N ARG A 500 -16.39 -22.25 1.75
CA ARG A 500 -17.04 -22.01 3.03
C ARG A 500 -16.35 -20.85 3.77
N SER A 501 -17.12 -19.90 4.30
CA SER A 501 -16.60 -18.83 5.17
C SER A 501 -15.80 -19.40 6.34
N GLY A 502 -14.69 -18.75 6.70
CA GLY A 502 -13.75 -19.21 7.72
C GLY A 502 -12.69 -20.22 7.23
N THR A 503 -12.73 -20.62 5.96
CA THR A 503 -11.69 -21.49 5.34
C THR A 503 -10.63 -20.66 4.60
N TRP A 504 -9.75 -21.33 3.84
CA TRP A 504 -8.65 -20.66 3.12
C TRP A 504 -8.86 -20.61 1.60
N GLY A 505 -10.10 -20.62 1.15
CA GLY A 505 -10.46 -20.49 -0.26
C GLY A 505 -10.94 -21.80 -0.89
N PRO A 506 -11.20 -21.81 -2.21
CA PRO A 506 -11.71 -22.96 -2.95
C PRO A 506 -10.64 -24.04 -3.13
N GLN A 507 -11.10 -25.27 -3.40
CA GLN A 507 -10.25 -26.45 -3.61
C GLN A 507 -9.28 -26.27 -4.80
N GLU A 508 -9.74 -25.62 -5.87
CA GLU A 508 -8.92 -25.34 -7.06
C GLU A 508 -7.66 -24.54 -6.75
N ALA A 509 -7.73 -23.64 -5.76
CA ALA A 509 -6.55 -22.90 -5.32
C ALA A 509 -5.52 -23.81 -4.62
N VAL A 510 -5.96 -24.87 -3.95
CA VAL A 510 -5.06 -25.88 -3.36
C VAL A 510 -4.45 -26.74 -4.46
N GLU A 511 -5.25 -27.17 -5.41
CA GLU A 511 -4.82 -27.98 -6.54
C GLU A 511 -3.82 -27.25 -7.44
N MET A 512 -4.00 -25.94 -7.62
CA MET A 512 -3.09 -25.10 -8.39
C MET A 512 -1.63 -25.23 -7.89
N LEU A 513 -1.39 -25.14 -6.59
CA LEU A 513 -0.06 -25.32 -6.03
C LEU A 513 0.38 -26.78 -6.02
N ALA A 514 -0.55 -27.70 -5.79
CA ALA A 514 -0.24 -29.12 -5.75
C ALA A 514 0.33 -29.67 -7.08
N ARG A 515 -0.05 -29.08 -8.22
CA ARG A 515 0.50 -29.44 -9.56
C ARG A 515 2.01 -29.18 -9.65
N ASP A 516 2.49 -28.15 -8.94
CA ASP A 516 3.92 -27.84 -8.83
C ASP A 516 4.59 -28.53 -7.63
N GLY A 517 3.87 -29.40 -6.90
CA GLY A 517 4.38 -30.06 -5.69
C GLY A 517 4.45 -29.13 -4.46
N HIS A 518 3.74 -28.00 -4.51
CA HIS A 518 3.73 -27.02 -3.42
C HIS A 518 2.42 -27.06 -2.62
N ARG A 519 2.40 -26.34 -1.51
CA ARG A 519 1.22 -26.16 -0.66
C ARG A 519 1.16 -24.73 -0.17
N TRP A 520 -0.05 -24.21 0.00
CA TRP A 520 -0.23 -22.91 0.66
C TRP A 520 0.29 -22.99 2.09
N ARG A 521 1.06 -21.97 2.43
CA ARG A 521 1.31 -21.70 3.84
C ARG A 521 -0.03 -21.29 4.50
N LEU A 522 -0.28 -21.82 5.68
CA LEU A 522 -1.36 -21.37 6.57
C LEU A 522 -0.72 -20.41 7.59
N PRO A 523 -1.09 -19.11 7.55
CA PRO A 523 -0.52 -18.07 8.41
C PRO A 523 -0.82 -18.24 9.89
#